data_71d12e17783055055829074620f8ebb2
#
_entry.id   71d12e17783055055829074620f8ebb2
#
_cell.length_a   1.000
_cell.length_b   1.000
_cell.length_c   1.000
_cell.angle_alpha   90.00
_cell.angle_beta   90.00
_cell.angle_gamma   90.00
#
_symmetry.space_group_name_H-M   'P 1'
#
loop_
_entity.id
_entity.type
_entity.pdbx_description
1 polymer ?
#
loop_
_entity_poly.entity_id
_entity_poly.type
_entity_poly.pdbx_seq_one_letter_code
_entity_poly.pdbx_strand_id
1 'polypeptide(L)'
;MRKIILIIIAAIVAGGAVSVVLIYPKYQNPKNDLIRVASPKPNALVSSPLEVTGQARGNWFFEASFPVFIYDSNGKELGVVPAQAQSDWMTTDFIPFRAILEFEIPKTKEGVLVLKKDNPSGLPANDDELRIPVRFNPVETIKVKAYFNNSIMDPEISCSKVFPIEREIPKTQAVAMAALEELLKGPTDLEKGQGFFTSINTGVKIQKLTIENKVAKVDFDEQLEFQVGGSCRVSAIRAQITQTLKQFSTVDSATISINGRTEDILQP
;
A
#
# COMPACT_ATOMS: atom_id res chain seq x y z
N MET A 1 -30.06 6.78 13.75
CA MET A 1 -31.33 6.62 13.01
C MET A 1 -31.00 6.13 11.60
N ARG A 2 -31.37 4.88 11.26
CA ARG A 2 -31.19 4.33 9.91
C ARG A 2 -32.11 5.07 8.94
N LYS A 3 -31.56 5.87 8.03
CA LYS A 3 -32.33 6.42 6.90
C LYS A 3 -32.66 5.28 5.95
N ILE A 4 -33.96 4.94 5.88
CA ILE A 4 -34.51 3.98 4.91
C ILE A 4 -34.30 4.61 3.54
N ILE A 5 -33.47 3.99 2.69
CA ILE A 5 -33.33 4.38 1.27
C ILE A 5 -34.56 3.84 0.55
N LEU A 6 -35.43 4.75 0.13
CA LEU A 6 -36.60 4.40 -0.66
C LEU A 6 -36.14 4.06 -2.10
N ILE A 7 -36.16 2.79 -2.44
CA ILE A 7 -35.91 2.33 -3.81
C ILE A 7 -37.19 2.50 -4.59
N ILE A 8 -37.26 3.45 -5.50
CA ILE A 8 -38.37 3.61 -6.43
C ILE A 8 -38.12 2.67 -7.63
N ILE A 9 -38.92 1.61 -7.73
CA ILE A 9 -38.89 0.69 -8.87
C ILE A 9 -39.93 1.23 -9.89
N ALA A 10 -39.44 1.78 -10.99
CA ALA A 10 -40.30 2.08 -12.15
C ALA A 10 -40.23 0.90 -13.11
N ALA A 11 -41.35 0.20 -13.28
CA ALA A 11 -41.49 -0.86 -14.28
C ALA A 11 -42.07 -0.25 -15.56
N ILE A 12 -41.31 -0.28 -16.64
CA ILE A 12 -41.81 0.06 -17.99
C ILE A 12 -42.03 -1.25 -18.73
N VAL A 13 -43.30 -1.55 -19.04
CA VAL A 13 -43.68 -2.72 -19.86
C VAL A 13 -43.80 -2.26 -21.28
N ALA A 14 -42.87 -2.63 -22.13
CA ALA A 14 -42.97 -2.51 -23.57
C ALA A 14 -42.54 -3.85 -24.20
N GLY A 15 -43.48 -4.57 -24.74
CA GLY A 15 -43.18 -5.72 -25.60
C GLY A 15 -42.53 -6.93 -24.91
N GLY A 16 -43.08 -7.40 -23.78
CA GLY A 16 -42.74 -8.73 -23.22
C GLY A 16 -41.39 -8.85 -22.44
N ALA A 17 -40.61 -7.80 -22.32
CA ALA A 17 -39.44 -7.76 -21.46
C ALA A 17 -39.62 -6.73 -20.33
N VAL A 18 -39.53 -7.19 -19.07
CA VAL A 18 -39.53 -6.30 -17.90
C VAL A 18 -38.10 -5.84 -17.64
N SER A 19 -37.79 -4.59 -18.01
CA SER A 19 -36.52 -3.97 -17.65
C SER A 19 -36.67 -3.25 -16.32
N VAL A 20 -36.04 -3.77 -15.29
CA VAL A 20 -35.95 -3.10 -13.99
C VAL A 20 -34.78 -2.10 -14.02
N VAL A 21 -35.12 -0.81 -14.07
CA VAL A 21 -34.13 0.26 -13.95
C VAL A 21 -33.98 0.60 -12.48
N LEU A 22 -32.87 0.18 -11.89
CA LEU A 22 -32.48 0.59 -10.53
C LEU A 22 -31.97 2.03 -10.59
N ILE A 23 -32.78 2.97 -10.13
CA ILE A 23 -32.37 4.37 -9.99
C ILE A 23 -31.68 4.51 -8.62
N TYR A 24 -30.37 4.52 -8.59
CA TYR A 24 -29.61 4.88 -7.40
C TYR A 24 -29.70 6.39 -7.17
N PRO A 25 -29.94 6.85 -5.93
CA PRO A 25 -29.91 8.28 -5.65
C PRO A 25 -28.54 8.84 -6.01
N LYS A 26 -28.55 9.91 -6.82
CA LYS A 26 -27.31 10.60 -7.20
C LYS A 26 -26.65 11.17 -5.94
N TYR A 27 -25.39 10.86 -5.72
CA TYR A 27 -24.63 11.47 -4.63
C TYR A 27 -24.70 12.99 -4.71
N GLN A 28 -25.07 13.62 -3.62
CA GLN A 28 -25.02 15.07 -3.47
C GLN A 28 -24.01 15.39 -2.39
N ASN A 29 -23.09 16.29 -2.68
CA ASN A 29 -22.13 16.77 -1.69
C ASN A 29 -22.88 17.68 -0.68
N PRO A 30 -23.06 17.25 0.59
CA PRO A 30 -23.79 18.05 1.59
C PRO A 30 -22.98 19.28 2.06
N LYS A 31 -21.71 19.40 1.66
CA LYS A 31 -20.78 20.45 2.08
C LYS A 31 -20.21 21.22 0.89
N ASN A 32 -21.00 21.33 -0.18
CA ASN A 32 -20.57 21.94 -1.44
C ASN A 32 -20.14 23.43 -1.28
N ASP A 33 -20.57 24.08 -0.24
CA ASP A 33 -20.19 25.47 0.11
C ASP A 33 -18.87 25.56 0.88
N LEU A 34 -18.35 24.43 1.40
CA LEU A 34 -17.13 24.35 2.19
C LEU A 34 -16.01 23.64 1.47
N ILE A 35 -16.32 22.50 0.82
CA ILE A 35 -15.35 21.67 0.11
C ILE A 35 -15.96 21.00 -1.12
N ARG A 36 -15.23 21.00 -2.23
CA ARG A 36 -15.62 20.41 -3.53
C ARG A 36 -14.52 19.52 -4.04
N VAL A 37 -14.81 18.24 -4.29
CA VAL A 37 -13.84 17.30 -4.85
C VAL A 37 -14.03 17.20 -6.36
N ALA A 38 -12.95 17.45 -7.10
CA ALA A 38 -12.91 17.32 -8.55
C ALA A 38 -12.60 15.87 -8.97
N SER A 39 -11.64 15.24 -8.28
CA SER A 39 -11.26 13.83 -8.43
C SER A 39 -10.95 13.22 -7.06
N PRO A 40 -11.38 11.95 -6.79
CA PRO A 40 -12.25 11.11 -7.62
C PRO A 40 -13.71 11.58 -7.58
N LYS A 41 -14.50 11.19 -8.60
CA LYS A 41 -15.95 11.37 -8.57
C LYS A 41 -16.59 10.33 -7.63
N PRO A 42 -17.77 10.63 -7.05
CA PRO A 42 -18.51 9.64 -6.24
C PRO A 42 -18.75 8.34 -7.00
N ASN A 43 -18.52 7.21 -6.34
CA ASN A 43 -18.56 5.85 -6.89
C ASN A 43 -17.54 5.57 -8.02
N ALA A 44 -16.50 6.40 -8.16
CA ALA A 44 -15.41 6.09 -9.07
C ALA A 44 -14.69 4.81 -8.64
N LEU A 45 -14.22 4.03 -9.60
CA LEU A 45 -13.28 2.94 -9.38
C LEU A 45 -11.89 3.56 -9.15
N VAL A 46 -11.28 3.27 -8.01
CA VAL A 46 -9.99 3.85 -7.61
C VAL A 46 -8.94 2.78 -7.36
N SER A 47 -7.68 3.13 -7.59
CA SER A 47 -6.48 2.31 -7.32
C SER A 47 -5.41 3.17 -6.65
N SER A 48 -4.49 2.52 -5.95
CA SER A 48 -3.30 3.16 -5.36
C SER A 48 -2.18 3.27 -6.43
N PRO A 49 -1.45 4.41 -6.51
CA PRO A 49 -1.71 5.66 -5.83
C PRO A 49 -2.92 6.40 -6.40
N LEU A 50 -3.71 7.07 -5.54
CA LEU A 50 -4.89 7.85 -5.91
C LEU A 50 -4.60 9.34 -5.84
N GLU A 51 -4.76 10.04 -6.94
CA GLU A 51 -4.74 11.51 -6.93
C GLU A 51 -6.10 12.06 -6.49
N VAL A 52 -6.08 12.86 -5.41
CA VAL A 52 -7.26 13.55 -4.88
C VAL A 52 -7.10 15.04 -5.09
N THR A 53 -8.03 15.64 -5.83
CA THR A 53 -8.00 17.07 -6.14
C THR A 53 -9.35 17.72 -5.93
N GLY A 54 -9.33 19.02 -5.66
CA GLY A 54 -10.55 19.79 -5.46
C GLY A 54 -10.27 21.21 -4.98
N GLN A 55 -11.25 21.78 -4.32
CA GLN A 55 -11.18 23.10 -3.70
C GLN A 55 -11.86 23.04 -2.33
N ALA A 56 -11.26 23.70 -1.33
CA ALA A 56 -11.86 23.87 -0.01
C ALA A 56 -11.73 25.32 0.45
N ARG A 57 -12.66 25.77 1.31
CA ARG A 57 -12.54 27.08 1.97
C ARG A 57 -11.31 27.11 2.87
N GLY A 58 -10.67 28.25 3.03
CA GLY A 58 -9.46 28.38 3.83
C GLY A 58 -9.59 27.84 5.25
N ASN A 59 -10.77 27.96 5.87
CA ASN A 59 -11.04 27.39 7.20
C ASN A 59 -11.12 25.86 7.26
N TRP A 60 -11.00 25.15 6.12
CA TRP A 60 -10.86 23.68 6.07
C TRP A 60 -9.43 23.25 6.37
N PHE A 61 -8.47 24.13 6.10
CA PHE A 61 -7.04 23.90 6.28
C PHE A 61 -6.56 24.35 7.67
N PHE A 62 -5.51 23.70 8.14
CA PHE A 62 -4.60 24.20 9.14
C PHE A 62 -3.17 23.93 8.67
N GLU A 63 -2.26 24.90 8.82
CA GLU A 63 -0.89 24.83 8.28
C GLU A 63 -0.84 24.39 6.80
N ALA A 64 -1.73 24.98 5.98
CA ALA A 64 -1.87 24.74 4.55
C ALA A 64 -2.26 23.29 4.17
N SER A 65 -2.74 22.49 5.10
CA SER A 65 -3.10 21.08 4.85
C SER A 65 -4.37 20.64 5.59
N PHE A 66 -4.88 19.48 5.21
CA PHE A 66 -5.89 18.73 5.96
C PHE A 66 -5.79 17.24 5.62
N PRO A 67 -6.14 16.31 6.55
CA PRO A 67 -5.98 14.89 6.32
C PRO A 67 -7.06 14.31 5.39
N VAL A 68 -6.62 13.42 4.49
CA VAL A 68 -7.47 12.63 3.59
C VAL A 68 -7.23 11.15 3.89
N PHE A 69 -8.29 10.48 4.28
CA PHE A 69 -8.31 9.05 4.61
C PHE A 69 -9.03 8.25 3.54
N ILE A 70 -8.69 6.99 3.42
CA ILE A 70 -9.48 6.02 2.65
C ILE A 70 -9.75 4.79 3.52
N TYR A 71 -11.01 4.37 3.57
CA TYR A 71 -11.47 3.21 4.34
C TYR A 71 -12.15 2.21 3.41
N ASP A 72 -12.06 0.93 3.76
CA ASP A 72 -12.89 -0.11 3.15
C ASP A 72 -14.32 -0.11 3.73
N SER A 73 -15.22 -0.92 3.15
CA SER A 73 -16.60 -1.01 3.64
C SER A 73 -16.73 -1.68 5.02
N ASN A 74 -15.69 -2.33 5.53
CA ASN A 74 -15.62 -2.88 6.90
C ASN A 74 -15.15 -1.83 7.91
N GLY A 75 -14.79 -0.62 7.46
CA GLY A 75 -14.27 0.45 8.30
C GLY A 75 -12.77 0.35 8.59
N LYS A 76 -12.05 -0.55 7.90
CA LYS A 76 -10.59 -0.59 7.99
C LYS A 76 -10.00 0.62 7.27
N GLU A 77 -9.13 1.37 7.94
CA GLU A 77 -8.30 2.39 7.30
C GLU A 77 -7.28 1.70 6.38
N LEU A 78 -7.27 2.11 5.12
CA LEU A 78 -6.35 1.61 4.11
C LEU A 78 -5.18 2.55 3.89
N GLY A 79 -5.33 3.83 4.18
CA GLY A 79 -4.29 4.83 4.05
C GLY A 79 -4.74 6.24 4.43
N VAL A 80 -3.77 7.10 4.71
CA VAL A 80 -3.96 8.50 5.05
C VAL A 80 -2.83 9.35 4.48
N VAL A 81 -3.15 10.58 4.03
CA VAL A 81 -2.18 11.56 3.55
C VAL A 81 -2.70 12.98 3.78
N PRO A 82 -1.85 13.98 4.04
CA PRO A 82 -2.26 15.37 4.04
C PRO A 82 -2.51 15.87 2.59
N ALA A 83 -3.68 16.47 2.35
CA ALA A 83 -3.92 17.26 1.15
C ALA A 83 -3.32 18.65 1.33
N GLN A 84 -2.53 19.09 0.37
CA GLN A 84 -1.81 20.35 0.41
C GLN A 84 -2.57 21.45 -0.35
N ALA A 85 -2.69 22.62 0.26
CA ALA A 85 -3.17 23.82 -0.42
C ALA A 85 -2.22 24.18 -1.58
N GLN A 86 -2.78 24.60 -2.70
CA GLN A 86 -2.01 24.97 -3.90
C GLN A 86 -1.85 26.49 -4.05
N SER A 87 -2.35 27.26 -3.10
CA SER A 87 -2.19 28.71 -3.00
C SER A 87 -2.35 29.16 -1.54
N ASP A 88 -2.31 30.46 -1.26
CA ASP A 88 -2.52 31.00 0.08
C ASP A 88 -3.89 30.56 0.64
N TRP A 89 -3.84 29.88 1.77
CA TRP A 89 -5.00 29.27 2.44
C TRP A 89 -5.63 30.19 3.51
N MET A 90 -4.95 31.25 3.94
CA MET A 90 -5.45 32.17 4.96
C MET A 90 -6.50 33.13 4.39
N THR A 91 -7.57 32.59 3.85
CA THR A 91 -8.66 33.29 3.21
C THR A 91 -10.00 32.58 3.44
N THR A 92 -11.11 33.28 3.16
CA THR A 92 -12.45 32.66 3.14
C THR A 92 -12.82 32.08 1.77
N ASP A 93 -12.00 32.29 0.75
CA ASP A 93 -12.25 31.81 -0.60
C ASP A 93 -11.98 30.30 -0.77
N PHE A 94 -12.35 29.77 -1.93
CA PHE A 94 -12.02 28.41 -2.31
C PHE A 94 -10.58 28.29 -2.79
N ILE A 95 -9.81 27.45 -2.12
CA ILE A 95 -8.39 27.19 -2.40
C ILE A 95 -8.27 25.81 -3.05
N PRO A 96 -7.57 25.68 -4.18
CA PRO A 96 -7.26 24.37 -4.76
C PRO A 96 -6.41 23.54 -3.81
N PHE A 97 -6.68 22.24 -3.74
CA PHE A 97 -5.86 21.28 -2.99
C PHE A 97 -5.50 20.08 -3.85
N ARG A 98 -4.41 19.41 -3.47
CA ARG A 98 -3.93 18.17 -4.09
C ARG A 98 -3.36 17.25 -3.03
N ALA A 99 -3.65 15.94 -3.19
CA ALA A 99 -3.05 14.86 -2.43
C ALA A 99 -2.74 13.68 -3.35
N ILE A 100 -1.69 12.92 -3.05
CA ILE A 100 -1.39 11.62 -3.66
C ILE A 100 -1.49 10.59 -2.54
N LEU A 101 -2.55 9.82 -2.55
CA LEU A 101 -2.88 8.86 -1.50
C LEU A 101 -2.45 7.45 -1.92
N GLU A 102 -1.40 6.96 -1.28
CA GLU A 102 -1.05 5.55 -1.33
C GLU A 102 -1.87 4.79 -0.28
N PHE A 103 -2.37 3.61 -0.63
CA PHE A 103 -3.18 2.82 0.27
C PHE A 103 -3.01 1.33 0.06
N GLU A 104 -3.30 0.56 1.13
CA GLU A 104 -3.24 -0.89 1.14
C GLU A 104 -4.25 -1.53 0.18
N ILE A 105 -3.98 -2.77 -0.23
CA ILE A 105 -4.88 -3.54 -1.10
C ILE A 105 -6.24 -3.71 -0.43
N PRO A 106 -7.33 -3.16 -1.02
CA PRO A 106 -8.66 -3.29 -0.44
C PRO A 106 -9.18 -4.73 -0.55
N LYS A 107 -9.82 -5.20 0.54
CA LYS A 107 -10.47 -6.53 0.59
C LYS A 107 -11.96 -6.48 0.22
N THR A 108 -12.50 -5.29 0.03
CA THR A 108 -13.91 -5.04 -0.31
C THR A 108 -14.04 -4.33 -1.64
N LYS A 109 -15.22 -4.44 -2.28
CA LYS A 109 -15.51 -3.75 -3.56
C LYS A 109 -15.86 -2.28 -3.38
N GLU A 110 -16.25 -1.90 -2.17
CA GLU A 110 -16.73 -0.56 -1.83
C GLU A 110 -15.88 0.02 -0.69
N GLY A 111 -15.78 1.32 -0.67
CA GLY A 111 -15.10 2.06 0.37
C GLY A 111 -15.54 3.52 0.41
N VAL A 112 -14.86 4.27 1.24
CA VAL A 112 -15.14 5.70 1.43
C VAL A 112 -13.84 6.48 1.54
N LEU A 113 -13.75 7.55 0.75
CA LEU A 113 -12.74 8.59 0.88
C LEU A 113 -13.28 9.64 1.86
N VAL A 114 -12.51 9.98 2.89
CA VAL A 114 -12.90 10.94 3.93
C VAL A 114 -11.92 12.10 3.92
N LEU A 115 -12.40 13.29 3.57
CA LEU A 115 -11.64 14.52 3.66
C LEU A 115 -12.05 15.20 4.96
N LYS A 116 -11.18 15.17 5.96
CA LYS A 116 -11.47 15.67 7.30
C LYS A 116 -10.93 17.10 7.43
N LYS A 117 -11.79 18.03 7.88
CA LYS A 117 -11.35 19.37 8.23
C LYS A 117 -10.28 19.29 9.32
N ASP A 118 -9.19 20.02 9.16
CA ASP A 118 -8.19 20.09 10.21
C ASP A 118 -8.70 20.91 11.41
N ASN A 119 -8.52 20.36 12.60
CA ASN A 119 -9.05 20.90 13.85
C ASN A 119 -7.96 20.95 14.95
N PRO A 120 -7.11 21.98 14.95
CA PRO A 120 -6.04 22.09 15.95
C PRO A 120 -6.55 22.30 17.38
N SER A 121 -7.82 22.70 17.55
CA SER A 121 -8.42 22.90 18.88
C SER A 121 -8.69 21.59 19.63
N GLY A 122 -8.79 20.48 18.92
CA GLY A 122 -9.19 19.19 19.47
C GLY A 122 -10.63 19.13 20.02
N LEU A 123 -11.42 20.23 19.86
CA LEU A 123 -12.81 20.25 20.32
C LEU A 123 -13.71 19.56 19.30
N PRO A 124 -14.48 18.53 19.67
CA PRO A 124 -15.35 17.80 18.74
C PRO A 124 -16.40 18.67 18.02
N ALA A 125 -16.77 19.80 18.60
CA ALA A 125 -17.71 20.75 17.99
C ALA A 125 -17.15 21.43 16.72
N ASN A 126 -15.83 21.42 16.55
CA ASN A 126 -15.13 21.98 15.39
C ASN A 126 -14.77 20.92 14.34
N ASP A 127 -15.01 19.64 14.64
CA ASP A 127 -14.78 18.55 13.69
C ASP A 127 -15.78 18.62 12.54
N ASP A 128 -15.26 18.43 11.34
CA ASP A 128 -16.07 18.33 10.14
C ASP A 128 -15.40 17.41 9.10
N GLU A 129 -16.21 16.73 8.28
CA GLU A 129 -15.69 15.83 7.27
C GLU A 129 -16.62 15.71 6.05
N LEU A 130 -16.02 15.52 4.89
CA LEU A 130 -16.73 15.13 3.68
C LEU A 130 -16.43 13.68 3.38
N ARG A 131 -17.48 12.86 3.20
CA ARG A 131 -17.38 11.44 2.85
C ARG A 131 -17.83 11.22 1.40
N ILE A 132 -16.97 10.59 0.60
CA ILE A 132 -17.22 10.31 -0.82
C ILE A 132 -17.14 8.79 -1.01
N PRO A 133 -18.24 8.13 -1.45
CA PRO A 133 -18.20 6.72 -1.77
C PRO A 133 -17.27 6.47 -2.96
N VAL A 134 -16.45 5.44 -2.85
CA VAL A 134 -15.54 4.96 -3.90
C VAL A 134 -15.72 3.46 -4.11
N ARG A 135 -15.25 2.95 -5.22
CA ARG A 135 -15.22 1.52 -5.50
C ARG A 135 -13.78 1.06 -5.70
N PHE A 136 -13.53 -0.16 -5.30
CA PHE A 136 -12.26 -0.83 -5.53
C PHE A 136 -12.44 -1.99 -6.51
N ASN A 137 -11.33 -2.39 -7.11
CA ASN A 137 -11.22 -3.68 -7.75
C ASN A 137 -10.42 -4.60 -6.82
N PRO A 138 -11.08 -5.39 -5.94
CA PRO A 138 -10.37 -6.23 -4.99
C PRO A 138 -9.51 -7.22 -5.75
N VAL A 139 -8.24 -7.30 -5.37
CA VAL A 139 -7.31 -8.27 -5.93
C VAL A 139 -7.25 -9.44 -4.96
N GLU A 140 -7.36 -10.66 -5.45
CA GLU A 140 -7.04 -11.83 -4.63
C GLU A 140 -5.61 -11.71 -4.12
N THR A 141 -5.42 -11.91 -2.84
CA THR A 141 -4.11 -11.83 -2.19
C THR A 141 -3.64 -13.19 -1.74
N ILE A 142 -2.34 -13.33 -1.63
CA ILE A 142 -1.67 -14.48 -1.02
C ILE A 142 -0.65 -13.98 -0.01
N LYS A 143 -0.33 -14.83 0.96
CA LYS A 143 0.72 -14.54 1.94
C LYS A 143 2.03 -15.16 1.52
N VAL A 144 3.10 -14.38 1.62
CA VAL A 144 4.49 -14.81 1.49
C VAL A 144 5.27 -14.38 2.72
N LYS A 145 6.47 -14.91 2.90
CA LYS A 145 7.37 -14.55 4.00
C LYS A 145 8.62 -13.87 3.44
N ALA A 146 8.99 -12.74 4.02
CA ALA A 146 10.30 -12.13 3.85
C ALA A 146 11.12 -12.41 5.12
N TYR A 147 12.36 -12.86 4.98
CA TYR A 147 13.18 -13.28 6.11
C TYR A 147 14.25 -12.25 6.41
N PHE A 148 14.24 -11.71 7.62
CA PHE A 148 15.15 -10.68 8.10
C PHE A 148 15.93 -11.12 9.34
N ASN A 149 17.10 -10.52 9.59
CA ASN A 149 17.73 -10.65 10.89
C ASN A 149 16.91 -9.90 11.97
N ASN A 150 17.08 -10.30 13.23
CA ASN A 150 16.42 -9.64 14.35
C ASN A 150 17.33 -9.61 15.58
N SER A 151 17.65 -8.41 16.06
CA SER A 151 18.58 -8.20 17.18
C SER A 151 18.01 -8.58 18.55
N ILE A 152 16.68 -8.68 18.69
CA ILE A 152 16.02 -9.09 19.94
C ILE A 152 15.90 -10.62 20.00
N MET A 153 15.57 -11.27 18.87
CA MET A 153 15.38 -12.73 18.79
C MET A 153 16.71 -13.48 18.61
N ASP A 154 17.77 -12.79 18.24
CA ASP A 154 19.14 -13.30 18.09
C ASP A 154 20.14 -12.31 18.71
N PRO A 155 20.19 -12.17 20.03
CA PRO A 155 21.03 -11.17 20.71
C PRO A 155 22.54 -11.45 20.55
N GLU A 156 22.93 -12.68 20.26
CA GLU A 156 24.32 -13.06 19.99
C GLU A 156 24.79 -12.76 18.57
N ILE A 157 23.86 -12.31 17.70
CA ILE A 157 24.09 -11.93 16.30
C ILE A 157 24.84 -13.04 15.55
N SER A 158 24.20 -14.19 15.37
CA SER A 158 24.75 -15.33 14.65
C SER A 158 24.82 -15.16 13.12
N CYS A 159 24.67 -13.92 12.63
CA CYS A 159 24.76 -13.45 11.24
C CYS A 159 23.79 -14.12 10.27
N SER A 160 23.78 -15.45 10.20
CA SER A 160 22.94 -16.22 9.23
C SER A 160 21.56 -16.60 9.76
N LYS A 161 21.24 -16.25 11.01
CA LYS A 161 19.90 -16.54 11.57
C LYS A 161 18.92 -15.46 11.19
N VAL A 162 17.84 -15.87 10.51
CA VAL A 162 16.82 -14.97 9.98
C VAL A 162 15.43 -15.43 10.39
N PHE A 163 14.50 -14.51 10.51
CA PHE A 163 13.15 -14.72 11.02
C PHE A 163 12.13 -14.22 10.00
N PRO A 164 11.01 -14.95 9.82
CA PRO A 164 10.00 -14.61 8.85
C PRO A 164 9.12 -13.44 9.30
N ILE A 165 8.81 -12.56 8.35
CA ILE A 165 7.72 -11.59 8.44
C ILE A 165 6.73 -11.92 7.32
N GLU A 166 5.45 -12.06 7.65
CA GLU A 166 4.41 -12.27 6.64
C GLU A 166 4.16 -10.98 5.86
N ARG A 167 4.02 -11.11 4.53
CA ARG A 167 3.63 -10.06 3.59
C ARG A 167 2.40 -10.52 2.82
N GLU A 168 1.41 -9.67 2.72
CA GLU A 168 0.25 -9.90 1.88
C GLU A 168 0.47 -9.23 0.52
N ILE A 169 0.50 -10.03 -0.56
CA ILE A 169 0.79 -9.58 -1.92
C ILE A 169 -0.35 -9.94 -2.86
N PRO A 170 -0.53 -9.23 -4.00
CA PRO A 170 -1.43 -9.67 -5.05
C PRO A 170 -1.11 -11.09 -5.49
N LYS A 171 -2.14 -11.91 -5.70
CA LYS A 171 -1.99 -13.27 -6.22
C LYS A 171 -1.29 -13.22 -7.58
N THR A 172 -0.20 -13.94 -7.69
CA THR A 172 0.63 -14.00 -8.90
C THR A 172 1.15 -15.41 -9.11
N GLN A 173 1.49 -15.75 -10.35
CA GLN A 173 2.21 -17.00 -10.67
C GLN A 173 3.70 -16.90 -10.32
N ALA A 174 4.26 -15.69 -10.33
CA ALA A 174 5.66 -15.41 -10.00
C ALA A 174 5.87 -15.20 -8.48
N VAL A 175 5.36 -16.12 -7.65
CA VAL A 175 5.29 -15.95 -6.19
C VAL A 175 6.67 -15.77 -5.55
N ALA A 176 7.68 -16.52 -6.04
CA ALA A 176 9.04 -16.43 -5.53
C ALA A 176 9.70 -15.07 -5.85
N MET A 177 9.43 -14.51 -7.04
CA MET A 177 9.87 -13.16 -7.42
C MET A 177 9.24 -12.13 -6.48
N ALA A 178 7.92 -12.19 -6.30
CA ALA A 178 7.20 -11.25 -5.45
C ALA A 178 7.66 -11.34 -3.97
N ALA A 179 7.99 -12.53 -3.46
CA ALA A 179 8.54 -12.67 -2.11
C ALA A 179 9.92 -12.02 -1.95
N LEU A 180 10.79 -12.10 -2.98
CA LEU A 180 12.06 -11.40 -2.99
C LEU A 180 11.88 -9.88 -3.11
N GLU A 181 10.92 -9.42 -3.91
CA GLU A 181 10.61 -7.99 -3.99
C GLU A 181 10.17 -7.44 -2.63
N GLU A 182 9.37 -8.20 -1.85
CA GLU A 182 9.03 -7.83 -0.48
C GLU A 182 10.25 -7.83 0.46
N LEU A 183 11.18 -8.77 0.31
CA LEU A 183 12.44 -8.77 1.04
C LEU A 183 13.27 -7.50 0.73
N LEU A 184 13.36 -7.11 -0.55
CA LEU A 184 14.14 -5.95 -0.98
C LEU A 184 13.55 -4.61 -0.51
N LYS A 185 12.26 -4.53 -0.17
CA LYS A 185 11.65 -3.36 0.47
C LYS A 185 12.19 -3.13 1.89
N GLY A 186 12.71 -4.19 2.52
CA GLY A 186 13.20 -4.15 3.90
C GLY A 186 12.08 -4.17 4.95
N PRO A 187 12.45 -4.13 6.24
CA PRO A 187 11.50 -4.01 7.35
C PRO A 187 10.87 -2.60 7.40
N THR A 188 9.59 -2.55 7.73
CA THR A 188 8.87 -1.29 8.04
C THR A 188 9.39 -0.67 9.34
N ASP A 189 9.08 0.59 9.62
CA ASP A 189 9.53 1.26 10.84
C ASP A 189 8.97 0.60 12.11
N LEU A 190 7.75 0.06 12.05
CA LEU A 190 7.18 -0.75 13.13
C LEU A 190 8.01 -2.01 13.38
N GLU A 191 8.38 -2.73 12.33
CA GLU A 191 9.19 -3.95 12.41
C GLU A 191 10.63 -3.67 12.86
N LYS A 192 11.21 -2.53 12.46
CA LYS A 192 12.49 -2.04 12.99
C LYS A 192 12.41 -1.80 14.50
N GLY A 193 11.29 -1.22 14.98
CA GLY A 193 11.00 -1.08 16.40
C GLY A 193 10.90 -2.41 17.16
N GLN A 194 10.62 -3.52 16.45
CA GLN A 194 10.61 -4.89 16.98
C GLN A 194 11.97 -5.62 16.80
N GLY A 195 13.01 -4.91 16.42
CA GLY A 195 14.38 -5.41 16.29
C GLY A 195 14.72 -6.00 14.91
N PHE A 196 13.80 -6.00 13.92
CA PHE A 196 14.09 -6.48 12.58
C PHE A 196 14.98 -5.51 11.80
N PHE A 197 15.93 -6.06 11.05
CA PHE A 197 16.81 -5.28 10.17
C PHE A 197 17.23 -6.08 8.95
N THR A 198 17.64 -5.38 7.89
CA THR A 198 18.21 -5.98 6.69
C THR A 198 19.67 -5.62 6.53
N SER A 199 20.46 -6.56 5.99
CA SER A 199 21.84 -6.34 5.57
C SER A 199 21.96 -6.06 4.06
N ILE A 200 20.85 -6.21 3.32
CA ILE A 200 20.76 -5.95 1.88
C ILE A 200 20.72 -4.44 1.64
N ASN A 201 21.46 -3.98 0.64
CA ASN A 201 21.48 -2.58 0.23
C ASN A 201 20.11 -2.13 -0.29
N THR A 202 19.79 -0.88 -0.06
CA THR A 202 18.63 -0.25 -0.70
C THR A 202 18.85 -0.10 -2.20
N GLY A 203 17.79 -0.30 -2.99
CA GLY A 203 17.82 -0.10 -4.43
C GLY A 203 18.35 -1.29 -5.25
N VAL A 204 18.65 -2.43 -4.62
CA VAL A 204 18.98 -3.69 -5.30
C VAL A 204 17.84 -4.10 -6.22
N LYS A 205 18.17 -4.56 -7.44
CA LYS A 205 17.21 -5.02 -8.43
C LYS A 205 17.44 -6.49 -8.75
N ILE A 206 16.34 -7.24 -8.86
CA ILE A 206 16.36 -8.60 -9.38
C ILE A 206 16.33 -8.50 -10.90
N GLN A 207 17.35 -9.04 -11.56
CA GLN A 207 17.45 -9.07 -13.01
C GLN A 207 16.78 -10.32 -13.59
N LYS A 208 16.91 -11.46 -12.90
CA LYS A 208 16.33 -12.73 -13.32
C LYS A 208 16.11 -13.67 -12.13
N LEU A 209 15.03 -14.44 -12.18
CA LEU A 209 14.80 -15.57 -11.28
C LEU A 209 14.25 -16.74 -12.08
N THR A 210 14.88 -17.92 -11.95
CA THR A 210 14.38 -19.18 -12.49
C THR A 210 14.44 -20.26 -11.41
N ILE A 211 13.51 -21.21 -11.46
CA ILE A 211 13.50 -22.37 -10.55
C ILE A 211 13.53 -23.62 -11.43
N GLU A 212 14.63 -24.36 -11.34
CA GLU A 212 14.86 -25.57 -12.10
C GLU A 212 15.42 -26.66 -11.18
N ASN A 213 14.87 -27.86 -11.25
CA ASN A 213 15.31 -29.00 -10.42
C ASN A 213 15.39 -28.63 -8.92
N LYS A 214 14.42 -27.85 -8.44
CA LYS A 214 14.34 -27.33 -7.06
C LYS A 214 15.49 -26.39 -6.65
N VAL A 215 16.24 -25.88 -7.59
CA VAL A 215 17.25 -24.85 -7.37
C VAL A 215 16.70 -23.52 -7.88
N ALA A 216 16.55 -22.56 -7.00
CA ALA A 216 16.24 -21.18 -7.38
C ALA A 216 17.54 -20.49 -7.78
N LYS A 217 17.63 -20.04 -9.04
CA LYS A 217 18.75 -19.25 -9.56
C LYS A 217 18.30 -17.79 -9.67
N VAL A 218 18.83 -16.94 -8.82
CA VAL A 218 18.50 -15.51 -8.80
C VAL A 218 19.70 -14.67 -9.14
N ASP A 219 19.52 -13.76 -10.11
CA ASP A 219 20.52 -12.80 -10.56
C ASP A 219 20.12 -11.38 -10.14
N PHE A 220 21.05 -10.69 -9.51
CA PHE A 220 20.88 -9.32 -9.04
C PHE A 220 21.83 -8.38 -9.80
N ASP A 221 21.57 -7.07 -9.68
CA ASP A 221 22.50 -6.03 -10.11
C ASP A 221 23.67 -5.88 -9.12
N GLU A 222 24.67 -5.09 -9.50
CA GLU A 222 25.87 -4.81 -8.69
C GLU A 222 25.56 -4.11 -7.37
N GLN A 223 24.38 -3.53 -7.22
CA GLN A 223 23.95 -2.87 -5.99
C GLN A 223 23.90 -3.87 -4.80
N LEU A 224 23.72 -5.18 -5.06
CA LEU A 224 23.71 -6.20 -4.01
C LEU A 224 25.04 -6.30 -3.27
N GLU A 225 26.17 -6.10 -3.96
CA GLU A 225 27.52 -6.16 -3.39
C GLU A 225 28.19 -4.79 -3.20
N PHE A 226 27.54 -3.69 -3.58
CA PHE A 226 28.13 -2.36 -3.49
C PHE A 226 28.47 -1.99 -2.05
N GLN A 227 29.76 -1.77 -1.78
CA GLN A 227 30.30 -1.48 -0.43
C GLN A 227 29.89 -2.53 0.64
N VAL A 228 29.70 -3.79 0.22
CA VAL A 228 29.48 -4.91 1.12
C VAL A 228 30.82 -5.55 1.44
N GLY A 229 31.10 -5.70 2.73
CA GLY A 229 32.28 -6.38 3.23
C GLY A 229 32.03 -6.94 4.62
N GLY A 230 32.89 -7.86 5.05
CA GLY A 230 32.80 -8.56 6.31
C GLY A 230 31.90 -9.80 6.25
N SER A 231 32.44 -10.92 6.76
CA SER A 231 31.81 -12.25 6.68
C SER A 231 30.40 -12.31 7.26
N CYS A 232 30.15 -11.55 8.33
CA CYS A 232 28.82 -11.50 8.97
C CYS A 232 27.77 -10.88 8.05
N ARG A 233 28.05 -9.72 7.44
CA ARG A 233 27.12 -9.06 6.53
C ARG A 233 26.83 -9.90 5.30
N VAL A 234 27.87 -10.49 4.71
CA VAL A 234 27.74 -11.39 3.55
C VAL A 234 26.88 -12.61 3.89
N SER A 235 27.13 -13.24 5.06
CA SER A 235 26.30 -14.37 5.52
C SER A 235 24.85 -14.00 5.74
N ALA A 236 24.58 -12.81 6.31
CA ALA A 236 23.24 -12.30 6.53
C ALA A 236 22.48 -12.07 5.21
N ILE A 237 23.10 -11.42 4.22
CA ILE A 237 22.52 -11.20 2.88
C ILE A 237 22.16 -12.55 2.25
N ARG A 238 23.09 -13.49 2.22
CA ARG A 238 22.84 -14.84 1.66
C ARG A 238 21.73 -15.57 2.39
N ALA A 239 21.67 -15.48 3.72
CA ALA A 239 20.62 -16.12 4.53
C ALA A 239 19.24 -15.51 4.27
N GLN A 240 19.12 -14.17 4.23
CA GLN A 240 17.86 -13.49 3.94
C GLN A 240 17.27 -13.91 2.59
N ILE A 241 18.08 -13.90 1.53
CA ILE A 241 17.67 -14.28 0.19
C ILE A 241 17.29 -15.77 0.14
N THR A 242 18.19 -16.65 0.64
CA THR A 242 18.03 -18.10 0.57
C THR A 242 16.80 -18.57 1.35
N GLN A 243 16.59 -18.08 2.58
CA GLN A 243 15.44 -18.49 3.39
C GLN A 243 14.12 -17.94 2.83
N THR A 244 14.13 -16.76 2.24
CA THR A 244 12.96 -16.22 1.55
C THR A 244 12.56 -17.09 0.35
N LEU A 245 13.51 -17.63 -0.39
CA LEU A 245 13.22 -18.55 -1.50
C LEU A 245 12.83 -19.96 -1.03
N LYS A 246 13.47 -20.48 0.01
CA LYS A 246 13.22 -21.82 0.54
C LYS A 246 11.87 -22.02 1.24
N GLN A 247 11.08 -20.96 1.42
CA GLN A 247 9.71 -21.10 1.91
C GLN A 247 8.81 -21.89 0.95
N PHE A 248 9.17 -21.95 -0.34
CA PHE A 248 8.41 -22.63 -1.37
C PHE A 248 8.83 -24.11 -1.49
N SER A 249 7.87 -25.01 -1.53
CA SER A 249 8.13 -26.47 -1.68
C SER A 249 8.83 -26.85 -2.99
N THR A 250 8.84 -25.93 -3.95
CA THR A 250 9.56 -26.06 -5.23
C THR A 250 11.03 -25.67 -5.14
N VAL A 251 11.54 -25.25 -3.96
CA VAL A 251 12.90 -24.73 -3.77
C VAL A 251 13.58 -25.41 -2.59
N ASP A 252 14.57 -26.23 -2.86
CA ASP A 252 15.43 -26.85 -1.85
C ASP A 252 16.71 -26.03 -1.61
N SER A 253 17.21 -25.33 -2.63
CA SER A 253 18.41 -24.49 -2.54
C SER A 253 18.32 -23.27 -3.44
N ALA A 254 19.18 -22.27 -3.17
CA ALA A 254 19.28 -21.06 -3.99
C ALA A 254 20.71 -20.80 -4.44
N THR A 255 20.89 -20.44 -5.70
CA THR A 255 22.13 -19.93 -6.28
C THR A 255 21.94 -18.43 -6.51
N ILE A 256 22.82 -17.63 -5.92
CA ILE A 256 22.82 -16.17 -6.06
C ILE A 256 23.89 -15.81 -7.07
N SER A 257 23.57 -14.96 -8.04
CA SER A 257 24.51 -14.34 -8.98
C SER A 257 24.37 -12.82 -9.00
N ILE A 258 25.39 -12.15 -9.46
CA ILE A 258 25.42 -10.70 -9.66
C ILE A 258 25.94 -10.44 -11.06
N ASN A 259 25.08 -9.85 -11.91
CA ASN A 259 25.38 -9.65 -13.34
C ASN A 259 25.87 -10.94 -14.01
N GLY A 260 25.22 -12.08 -13.71
CA GLY A 260 25.55 -13.40 -14.21
C GLY A 260 26.74 -14.10 -13.55
N ARG A 261 27.50 -13.44 -12.66
CA ARG A 261 28.65 -14.04 -11.95
C ARG A 261 28.14 -14.79 -10.71
N THR A 262 28.62 -16.01 -10.49
CA THR A 262 28.35 -16.83 -9.28
C THR A 262 29.59 -16.96 -8.39
N GLU A 263 30.77 -16.74 -8.97
CA GLU A 263 32.06 -16.72 -8.28
C GLU A 263 32.46 -15.26 -8.02
N ASP A 264 33.32 -15.06 -7.02
CA ASP A 264 33.84 -13.73 -6.64
C ASP A 264 32.77 -12.66 -6.33
N ILE A 265 31.61 -13.09 -5.84
CA ILE A 265 30.53 -12.23 -5.41
C ILE A 265 30.34 -12.28 -3.89
N LEU A 266 29.91 -11.16 -3.28
CA LEU A 266 29.68 -11.08 -1.83
C LEU A 266 30.88 -11.66 -1.05
N GLN A 267 32.08 -11.19 -1.35
CA GLN A 267 33.30 -11.59 -0.66
C GLN A 267 33.36 -10.98 0.74
N PRO A 268 33.86 -11.73 1.76
CA PRO A 268 33.96 -11.23 3.14
C PRO A 268 34.95 -10.07 3.30
#